data_f30f046914ccf4c5a3c74aea77e4b88d
#
_entry.id   f30f046914ccf4c5a3c74aea77e4b88d
#
_cell.length_a   1.000
_cell.length_b   1.000
_cell.length_c   1.000
_cell.angle_alpha   90.00
_cell.angle_beta   90.00
_cell.angle_gamma   90.00
#
_symmetry.space_group_name_H-M   'P 1'
#
loop_
_entity.id
_entity.type
_entity.pdbx_description
1 polymer ?
#
loop_
_entity_poly.entity_id
_entity_poly.type
_entity_poly.pdbx_seq_one_letter_code
_entity_poly.pdbx_strand_id
1 'polypeptide(L)'
;MTIFSIAMSDNDELQQIAHLRREYTRGGLRRRDLPAEPLTLFERWLRQACDARLADPTAMVVATVDENGQPYQRIVLLKHYDEKGLVFYTNLGSRKAHQIENNPRVSLLFPWHMLERQVMVTGKAERLSTLEVVKYFHSRPR
;
A
#
# COMPACT_ATOMS: atom_id res chain seq x y z
N MET A 1 0.11 26.01 -9.89
CA MET A 1 0.64 24.76 -9.33
C MET A 1 1.55 25.11 -8.16
N THR A 2 1.31 24.52 -7.01
CA THR A 2 2.15 24.71 -5.83
C THR A 2 3.21 23.61 -5.77
N ILE A 3 4.47 24.00 -5.59
CA ILE A 3 5.60 23.07 -5.54
C ILE A 3 6.16 23.05 -4.13
N PHE A 4 6.30 21.87 -3.55
CA PHE A 4 6.95 21.66 -2.27
C PHE A 4 8.36 21.12 -2.48
N SER A 5 9.29 21.59 -1.67
CA SER A 5 10.66 21.10 -1.63
C SER A 5 10.95 20.51 -0.25
N ILE A 6 11.56 19.35 -0.26
CA ILE A 6 12.07 18.72 0.95
C ILE A 6 13.59 18.89 0.92
N ALA A 7 14.13 19.60 1.91
CA ALA A 7 15.56 19.84 2.00
C ALA A 7 16.32 18.52 2.24
N MET A 8 17.27 18.23 1.36
CA MET A 8 18.18 17.10 1.44
C MET A 8 19.61 17.61 1.25
N SER A 9 20.60 16.87 1.69
CA SER A 9 21.99 17.20 1.44
C SER A 9 22.33 17.11 -0.05
N ASP A 10 23.03 18.12 -0.57
CA ASP A 10 23.36 18.30 -1.99
C ASP A 10 24.02 17.07 -2.62
N ASN A 11 23.47 16.66 -3.75
CA ASN A 11 24.15 15.76 -4.66
C ASN A 11 23.85 16.20 -6.11
N ASP A 12 24.81 16.85 -6.75
CA ASP A 12 24.68 17.50 -8.05
C ASP A 12 24.36 16.56 -9.23
N GLU A 13 24.44 15.23 -9.05
CA GLU A 13 24.25 14.26 -10.13
C GLU A 13 22.78 13.99 -10.48
N LEU A 14 21.85 14.48 -9.69
CA LEU A 14 20.42 14.19 -9.87
C LEU A 14 19.63 15.28 -10.61
N GLN A 15 20.30 16.29 -11.18
CA GLN A 15 19.63 17.39 -11.90
C GLN A 15 18.87 16.96 -13.17
N GLN A 16 19.08 15.74 -13.66
CA GLN A 16 18.44 15.24 -14.87
C GLN A 16 17.15 14.43 -14.64
N ILE A 17 16.69 14.30 -13.39
CA ILE A 17 15.49 13.51 -13.03
C ILE A 17 14.23 14.02 -13.76
N ALA A 18 14.13 15.32 -13.99
CA ALA A 18 13.00 15.92 -14.70
C ALA A 18 12.80 15.37 -16.12
N HIS A 19 13.84 14.83 -16.74
CA HIS A 19 13.80 14.26 -18.09
C HIS A 19 13.39 12.77 -18.10
N LEU A 20 13.31 12.11 -16.94
CA LEU A 20 12.95 10.70 -16.82
C LEU A 20 11.42 10.48 -16.82
N ARG A 21 10.68 11.39 -17.39
CA ARG A 21 9.22 11.30 -17.43
C ARG A 21 8.76 10.26 -18.45
N ARG A 22 7.87 9.35 -18.01
CA ARG A 22 7.17 8.41 -18.89
C ARG A 22 5.75 8.93 -19.17
N GLU A 23 5.29 8.81 -20.42
CA GLU A 23 3.91 9.10 -20.75
C GLU A 23 3.00 7.95 -20.33
N TYR A 24 1.83 8.30 -19.76
CA TYR A 24 0.82 7.33 -19.36
C TYR A 24 -0.17 7.12 -20.50
N THR A 25 -0.14 5.92 -21.10
CA THR A 25 -0.89 5.58 -22.32
C THR A 25 -1.97 4.53 -22.13
N ARG A 26 -2.10 3.94 -20.93
CA ARG A 26 -3.01 2.81 -20.66
C ARG A 26 -4.41 3.25 -20.26
N GLY A 27 -5.02 4.21 -20.90
CA GLY A 27 -6.38 4.63 -20.63
C GLY A 27 -6.66 4.97 -19.15
N GLY A 28 -7.45 5.99 -18.87
CA GLY A 28 -7.79 6.40 -17.52
C GLY A 28 -8.94 5.58 -16.92
N LEU A 29 -9.06 5.63 -15.60
CA LEU A 29 -10.23 5.15 -14.89
C LEU A 29 -11.39 6.13 -15.10
N ARG A 30 -12.52 5.65 -15.63
CA ARG A 30 -13.72 6.44 -15.89
C ARG A 30 -14.81 6.02 -14.90
N ARG A 31 -15.65 6.97 -14.52
CA ARG A 31 -16.75 6.72 -13.60
C ARG A 31 -17.67 5.57 -14.05
N ARG A 32 -17.91 5.45 -15.35
CA ARG A 32 -18.73 4.36 -15.93
C ARG A 32 -18.13 2.97 -15.76
N ASP A 33 -16.81 2.89 -15.52
CA ASP A 33 -16.08 1.62 -15.38
C ASP A 33 -15.99 1.17 -13.91
N LEU A 34 -16.54 1.97 -12.98
CA LEU A 34 -16.49 1.67 -11.56
C LEU A 34 -17.60 0.68 -11.18
N PRO A 35 -17.27 -0.43 -10.51
CA PRO A 35 -18.27 -1.28 -9.87
C PRO A 35 -18.90 -0.56 -8.66
N ALA A 36 -20.03 -1.08 -8.18
CA ALA A 36 -20.72 -0.52 -7.02
C ALA A 36 -19.87 -0.59 -5.74
N GLU A 37 -19.09 -1.67 -5.57
CA GLU A 37 -18.26 -1.90 -4.41
C GLU A 37 -16.78 -1.69 -4.74
N PRO A 38 -16.06 -0.85 -3.96
CA PRO A 38 -14.63 -0.61 -4.19
C PRO A 38 -13.76 -1.87 -4.12
N LEU A 39 -14.10 -2.80 -3.25
CA LEU A 39 -13.35 -4.06 -3.11
C LEU A 39 -13.40 -4.92 -4.37
N THR A 40 -14.49 -4.86 -5.12
CA THR A 40 -14.62 -5.53 -6.41
C THR A 40 -13.61 -5.01 -7.43
N LEU A 41 -13.40 -3.71 -7.48
CA LEU A 41 -12.39 -3.09 -8.35
C LEU A 41 -10.98 -3.44 -7.88
N PHE A 42 -10.73 -3.39 -6.57
CA PHE A 42 -9.45 -3.80 -5.98
C PHE A 42 -9.08 -5.24 -6.35
N GLU A 43 -10.01 -6.17 -6.20
CA GLU A 43 -9.80 -7.58 -6.55
C GLU A 43 -9.48 -7.77 -8.03
N ARG A 44 -10.20 -7.09 -8.90
CA ARG A 44 -9.95 -7.10 -10.35
C ARG A 44 -8.55 -6.58 -10.67
N TRP A 45 -8.15 -5.48 -10.07
CA TRP A 45 -6.84 -4.87 -10.29
C TRP A 45 -5.70 -5.70 -9.71
N LEU A 46 -5.89 -6.30 -8.54
CA LEU A 46 -4.91 -7.24 -7.97
C LEU A 46 -4.71 -8.45 -8.87
N ARG A 47 -5.78 -9.02 -9.40
CA ARG A 47 -5.72 -10.12 -10.35
C ARG A 47 -4.96 -9.72 -11.61
N GLN A 48 -5.24 -8.55 -12.16
CA GLN A 48 -4.52 -8.02 -13.32
C GLN A 48 -3.03 -7.78 -13.02
N ALA A 49 -2.69 -7.34 -11.82
CA ALA A 49 -1.30 -7.19 -11.39
C ALA A 49 -0.59 -8.55 -11.33
N CYS A 50 -1.25 -9.59 -10.82
CA CYS A 50 -0.72 -10.96 -10.83
C CYS A 50 -0.56 -11.50 -12.26
N ASP A 51 -1.56 -11.31 -13.12
CA ASP A 51 -1.54 -11.77 -14.51
C ASP A 51 -0.47 -11.06 -15.34
N ALA A 52 -0.21 -9.80 -15.06
CA ALA A 52 0.86 -9.02 -15.68
C ALA A 52 2.25 -9.38 -15.17
N ARG A 53 2.35 -10.31 -14.23
CA ARG A 53 3.60 -10.78 -13.63
C ARG A 53 4.45 -9.67 -13.03
N LEU A 54 3.81 -8.72 -12.37
CA LEU A 54 4.53 -7.72 -11.60
C LEU A 54 5.34 -8.41 -10.50
N ALA A 55 6.54 -7.91 -10.25
CA ALA A 55 7.30 -8.33 -9.08
C ALA A 55 6.48 -7.94 -7.82
N ASP A 56 6.23 -8.91 -6.95
CA ASP A 56 5.51 -8.72 -5.69
C ASP A 56 4.19 -7.92 -5.83
N PRO A 57 3.18 -8.40 -6.56
CA PRO A 57 1.92 -7.67 -6.75
C PRO A 57 1.18 -7.40 -5.43
N THR A 58 1.48 -8.15 -4.37
CA THR A 58 0.93 -7.95 -3.02
C THR A 58 1.75 -7.00 -2.16
N ALA A 59 2.89 -6.49 -2.65
CA ALA A 59 3.68 -5.51 -1.93
C ALA A 59 2.91 -4.19 -1.82
N MET A 60 2.85 -3.66 -0.61
CA MET A 60 2.23 -2.38 -0.32
C MET A 60 3.08 -1.59 0.65
N VAL A 61 3.03 -0.27 0.53
CA VAL A 61 3.67 0.63 1.48
C VAL A 61 2.69 0.89 2.62
N VAL A 62 3.12 0.68 3.86
CA VAL A 62 2.32 1.08 5.02
C VAL A 62 2.97 2.29 5.70
N ALA A 63 2.19 3.35 5.86
CA ALA A 63 2.58 4.55 6.59
C ALA A 63 2.01 4.51 8.00
N THR A 64 2.86 4.79 8.97
CA THR A 64 2.54 4.95 10.38
C THR A 64 3.09 6.27 10.89
N VAL A 65 2.68 6.71 12.06
CA VAL A 65 3.07 7.99 12.62
C VAL A 65 3.62 7.78 14.03
N ASP A 66 4.71 8.47 14.35
CA ASP A 66 5.25 8.45 15.71
C ASP A 66 4.51 9.42 16.66
N GLU A 67 4.91 9.49 17.88
CA GLU A 67 4.35 10.34 18.93
C GLU A 67 4.45 11.85 18.64
N ASN A 68 5.39 12.24 17.77
CA ASN A 68 5.59 13.64 17.37
C ASN A 68 4.88 14.00 16.07
N GLY A 69 4.10 13.07 15.51
CA GLY A 69 3.44 13.29 14.24
C GLY A 69 4.31 13.03 13.01
N GLN A 70 5.53 12.49 13.18
CA GLN A 70 6.41 12.16 12.06
C GLN A 70 5.94 10.86 11.39
N PRO A 71 5.58 10.90 10.09
CA PRO A 71 5.23 9.69 9.36
C PRO A 71 6.47 8.88 8.96
N TYR A 72 6.29 7.56 8.96
CA TYR A 72 7.27 6.57 8.52
C TYR A 72 6.61 5.63 7.53
N GLN A 73 7.37 5.15 6.56
CA GLN A 73 6.89 4.24 5.52
C GLN A 73 7.82 3.04 5.38
N ARG A 74 7.25 1.89 5.04
CA ARG A 74 7.99 0.67 4.70
C ARG A 74 7.10 -0.24 3.87
N ILE A 75 7.73 -1.18 3.16
CA ILE A 75 7.01 -2.17 2.38
C ILE A 75 6.62 -3.34 3.28
N VAL A 76 5.38 -3.78 3.16
CA VAL A 76 4.87 -5.02 3.74
C VAL A 76 4.10 -5.78 2.65
N LEU A 77 3.79 -7.06 2.90
CA LEU A 77 3.01 -7.87 1.96
C LEU A 77 1.58 -8.05 2.44
N LEU A 78 0.63 -7.83 1.54
CA LEU A 78 -0.76 -8.19 1.78
C LEU A 78 -0.87 -9.72 1.90
N LYS A 79 -1.49 -10.20 2.98
CA LYS A 79 -1.67 -11.63 3.25
C LYS A 79 -3.09 -12.11 3.05
N HIS A 80 -4.05 -11.25 3.30
CA HIS A 80 -5.47 -11.53 3.14
C HIS A 80 -6.25 -10.22 3.02
N TYR A 81 -7.39 -10.25 2.37
CA TYR A 81 -8.33 -9.14 2.33
C TYR A 81 -9.77 -9.67 2.25
N ASP A 82 -10.69 -8.95 2.85
CA ASP A 82 -12.13 -9.15 2.77
C ASP A 82 -12.84 -7.81 3.07
N GLU A 83 -14.15 -7.84 3.20
CA GLU A 83 -14.95 -6.65 3.50
C GLU A 83 -14.64 -6.05 4.90
N LYS A 84 -13.95 -6.77 5.77
CA LYS A 84 -13.51 -6.26 7.08
C LYS A 84 -12.20 -5.49 7.00
N GLY A 85 -11.38 -5.77 6.01
CA GLY A 85 -10.11 -5.05 5.83
C GLY A 85 -9.01 -5.85 5.17
N LEU A 86 -7.83 -5.28 5.23
CA LEU A 86 -6.59 -5.84 4.67
C LEU A 86 -5.68 -6.31 5.80
N VAL A 87 -5.09 -7.48 5.63
CA VAL A 87 -4.26 -8.13 6.65
C VAL A 87 -2.81 -8.20 6.19
N PHE A 88 -1.90 -7.78 7.05
CA PHE A 88 -0.46 -7.97 6.87
C PHE A 88 0.17 -8.46 8.18
N TYR A 89 1.33 -9.09 8.07
CA TYR A 89 2.08 -9.55 9.22
C TYR A 89 3.22 -8.61 9.57
N THR A 90 3.50 -8.47 10.85
CA THR A 90 4.60 -7.68 11.34
C THR A 90 5.17 -8.28 12.62
N ASN A 91 6.44 -8.01 12.88
CA ASN A 91 7.05 -8.32 14.15
C ASN A 91 6.57 -7.30 15.20
N LEU A 92 6.04 -7.79 16.32
CA LEU A 92 5.52 -6.94 17.41
C LEU A 92 6.59 -6.07 18.07
N GLY A 93 7.87 -6.44 18.00
CA GLY A 93 8.99 -5.62 18.45
C GLY A 93 9.43 -4.55 17.47
N SER A 94 8.81 -4.44 16.29
CA SER A 94 9.20 -3.45 15.29
C SER A 94 8.73 -2.03 15.65
N ARG A 95 9.43 -1.03 15.10
CA ARG A 95 9.01 0.37 15.22
C ARG A 95 7.56 0.57 14.71
N LYS A 96 7.22 -0.04 13.60
CA LYS A 96 5.89 -0.01 13.01
C LYS A 96 4.81 -0.48 13.99
N ALA A 97 5.04 -1.62 14.68
CA ALA A 97 4.10 -2.14 15.65
C ALA A 97 3.91 -1.20 16.84
N HIS A 98 4.98 -0.64 17.38
CA HIS A 98 4.90 0.35 18.46
C HIS A 98 4.17 1.62 18.04
N GLN A 99 4.41 2.09 16.84
CA GLN A 99 3.70 3.27 16.31
C GLN A 99 2.20 3.01 16.14
N ILE A 100 1.81 1.83 15.67
CA ILE A 100 0.40 1.43 15.53
C ILE A 100 -0.29 1.32 16.90
N GLU A 101 0.39 0.78 17.91
CA GLU A 101 -0.16 0.72 19.27
C GLU A 101 -0.46 2.11 19.84
N ASN A 102 0.41 3.08 19.60
CA ASN A 102 0.23 4.45 20.08
C ASN A 102 -0.71 5.28 19.20
N ASN A 103 -0.70 5.05 17.89
CA ASN A 103 -1.61 5.70 16.95
C ASN A 103 -2.02 4.69 15.86
N PRO A 104 -3.25 4.16 15.94
CA PRO A 104 -3.70 3.12 15.01
C PRO A 104 -3.98 3.61 13.60
N ARG A 105 -3.97 4.90 13.34
CA ARG A 105 -4.22 5.45 12.01
C ARG A 105 -3.08 5.12 11.07
N VAL A 106 -3.41 4.48 9.95
CA VAL A 106 -2.45 4.05 8.93
C VAL A 106 -2.94 4.39 7.55
N SER A 107 -2.01 4.42 6.62
CA SER A 107 -2.29 4.51 5.19
C SER A 107 -1.52 3.42 4.46
N LEU A 108 -2.18 2.75 3.53
CA LEU A 108 -1.61 1.71 2.67
C LEU A 108 -1.58 2.22 1.23
N LEU A 109 -0.53 1.89 0.49
CA LEU A 109 -0.43 2.21 -0.93
C LEU A 109 0.06 0.99 -1.71
N PHE A 110 -0.71 0.57 -2.71
CA PHE A 110 -0.28 -0.39 -3.72
C PHE A 110 0.26 0.38 -4.93
N PRO A 111 1.58 0.38 -5.15
CA PRO A 111 2.20 1.16 -6.22
C PRO A 111 2.29 0.37 -7.52
N TRP A 112 1.17 0.03 -8.13
CA TRP A 112 1.13 -0.70 -9.40
C TRP A 112 1.42 0.22 -10.58
N HIS A 113 2.50 0.97 -10.50
CA HIS A 113 2.85 2.00 -11.47
C HIS A 113 3.14 1.44 -12.88
N MET A 114 3.60 0.18 -12.98
CA MET A 114 3.79 -0.48 -14.28
C MET A 114 2.47 -0.65 -15.04
N LEU A 115 1.34 -0.73 -14.32
CA LEU A 115 -0.01 -0.74 -14.87
C LEU A 115 -0.64 0.65 -14.88
N GLU A 116 0.12 1.69 -14.55
CA GLU A 116 -0.36 3.06 -14.44
C GLU A 116 -1.52 3.20 -13.44
N ARG A 117 -1.42 2.48 -12.32
CA ARG A 117 -2.41 2.43 -11.25
C ARG A 117 -1.77 2.55 -9.89
N GLN A 118 -2.53 3.09 -8.97
CA GLN A 118 -2.24 3.02 -7.54
C GLN A 118 -3.54 2.86 -6.77
N VAL A 119 -3.48 2.18 -5.64
CA VAL A 119 -4.60 2.07 -4.71
C VAL A 119 -4.11 2.55 -3.36
N MET A 120 -4.82 3.51 -2.78
CA MET A 120 -4.57 4.00 -1.44
C MET A 120 -5.73 3.61 -0.54
N VAL A 121 -5.41 3.08 0.64
CA VAL A 121 -6.40 2.73 1.67
C VAL A 121 -6.00 3.41 2.96
N THR A 122 -6.92 4.15 3.55
CA THR A 122 -6.72 4.75 4.87
C THR A 122 -7.65 4.11 5.89
N GLY A 123 -7.18 3.95 7.10
CA GLY A 123 -7.98 3.33 8.14
C GLY A 123 -7.25 3.21 9.46
N LYS A 124 -7.77 2.36 10.32
CA LYS A 124 -7.17 2.04 11.61
C LYS A 124 -6.68 0.60 11.58
N ALA A 125 -5.45 0.39 12.04
CA ALA A 125 -4.88 -0.94 12.19
C ALA A 125 -5.24 -1.51 13.57
N GLU A 126 -5.65 -2.77 13.58
CA GLU A 126 -5.97 -3.51 14.79
C GLU A 126 -5.18 -4.82 14.80
N ARG A 127 -4.74 -5.21 16.00
CA ARG A 127 -4.12 -6.52 16.17
C ARG A 127 -5.19 -7.59 16.09
N LEU A 128 -4.99 -8.58 15.22
CA LEU A 128 -5.88 -9.74 15.15
C LEU A 128 -5.70 -10.63 16.37
N SER A 129 -6.81 -11.24 16.84
CA SER A 129 -6.78 -12.24 17.90
C SER A 129 -6.05 -13.50 17.43
N THR A 130 -5.58 -14.31 18.38
CA THR A 130 -4.93 -15.60 18.09
C THR A 130 -5.84 -16.53 17.28
N LEU A 131 -7.15 -16.54 17.59
CA LEU A 131 -8.15 -17.33 16.85
C LEU A 131 -8.29 -16.87 15.40
N GLU A 132 -8.30 -15.57 15.14
CA GLU A 132 -8.38 -15.02 13.80
C GLU A 132 -7.12 -15.36 13.00
N VAL A 133 -5.94 -15.26 13.61
CA VAL A 133 -4.67 -15.65 12.98
C VAL A 133 -4.69 -17.13 12.61
N VAL A 134 -5.15 -17.99 13.48
CA VAL A 134 -5.25 -19.46 13.22
C VAL A 134 -6.19 -19.72 12.03
N LYS A 135 -7.34 -19.05 11.95
CA LYS A 135 -8.25 -19.16 10.80
C LYS A 135 -7.58 -18.83 9.48
N TYR A 136 -6.77 -17.77 9.42
CA TYR A 136 -6.03 -17.40 8.22
C TYR A 136 -4.96 -18.41 7.85
N PHE A 137 -4.27 -19.01 8.82
CA PHE A 137 -3.28 -20.06 8.56
C PHE A 137 -3.91 -21.35 8.01
N HIS A 138 -5.09 -21.72 8.49
CA HIS A 138 -5.79 -22.93 8.01
C HIS A 138 -6.45 -22.75 6.64
N SER A 139 -6.71 -21.53 6.21
CA SER A 139 -7.29 -21.22 4.89
C SER A 139 -6.27 -21.23 3.74
N ARG A 140 -4.96 -21.40 4.03
CA ARG A 140 -3.93 -21.44 3.00
C ARG A 140 -3.98 -22.78 2.26
N PRO A 141 -4.07 -22.77 0.91
CA PRO A 141 -3.79 -23.99 0.15
C PRO A 141 -2.35 -24.42 0.43
N ARG A 142 -2.17 -25.71 0.67
CA ARG A 142 -0.86 -26.33 0.85
C ARG A 142 -0.06 -26.33 -0.46
#